data_a8cab053469ccee7020d5dc31bee1234
#
_entry.id   a8cab053469ccee7020d5dc31bee1234
#
_cell.length_a   1.000
_cell.length_b   1.000
_cell.length_c   1.000
_cell.angle_alpha   90.00
_cell.angle_beta   90.00
_cell.angle_gamma   90.00
#
_symmetry.space_group_name_H-M   'P 1'
#
loop_
_entity.id
_entity.type
_entity.pdbx_description
1 polymer ?
#
loop_
_entity_poly.entity_id
_entity_poly.type
_entity_poly.pdbx_seq_one_letter_code
_entity_poly.pdbx_strand_id
1 'polypeptide(L)'
;NQAINDKLKSLNSAKILLYSVNFEEIENLQSQDKWQEAAQILTQCAKKLELAGANFIIIATNTMHKVFDEIQQNINIPILHIAKSSAKALKQENIQKIGLLGTKYTMTQDFYKKMLIEENISVITPSDEDIKIVNDIIFNELCKGEIKQDSKEKYLNIIKKLQEKGAKGVLLACTEIGLLISKNDTNIKIFDTSLIHALDAANEALKDL
;
A
#
# COMPACT_ATOMS: atom_id res chain seq x y z
N ASN A 1 -7.67 1.28 15.15
CA ASN A 1 -8.30 1.20 16.49
C ASN A 1 -8.99 -0.13 16.74
N GLN A 2 -9.84 -0.64 15.79
CA GLN A 2 -10.59 -1.89 15.96
C GLN A 2 -9.71 -3.04 16.45
N ALA A 3 -8.60 -3.32 15.75
CA ALA A 3 -7.70 -4.43 16.09
C ALA A 3 -7.11 -4.31 17.53
N ILE A 4 -6.80 -3.10 17.98
CA ILE A 4 -6.33 -2.84 19.35
C ILE A 4 -7.44 -3.14 20.36
N ASN A 5 -8.66 -2.62 20.10
CA ASN A 5 -9.81 -2.86 20.98
C ASN A 5 -10.19 -4.35 21.03
N ASP A 6 -10.17 -5.04 19.88
CA ASP A 6 -10.49 -6.48 19.82
C ASP A 6 -9.52 -7.32 20.65
N LYS A 7 -8.25 -6.89 20.74
CA LYS A 7 -7.22 -7.60 21.53
C LYS A 7 -7.24 -7.24 23.00
N LEU A 8 -7.26 -5.96 23.34
CA LEU A 8 -7.15 -5.48 24.71
C LEU A 8 -8.50 -5.36 25.42
N LYS A 9 -9.61 -5.33 24.66
CA LYS A 9 -10.97 -5.17 25.16
C LYS A 9 -11.22 -3.82 25.85
N SER A 10 -12.37 -3.67 26.48
CA SER A 10 -12.78 -2.45 27.20
C SER A 10 -12.71 -1.20 26.30
N LEU A 11 -12.20 -0.10 26.80
CA LEU A 11 -12.10 1.19 26.12
C LEU A 11 -10.73 1.43 25.43
N ASN A 12 -9.94 0.38 25.25
CA ASN A 12 -8.61 0.49 24.65
C ASN A 12 -8.67 0.94 23.18
N SER A 13 -7.80 1.85 22.81
CA SER A 13 -7.60 2.36 21.45
C SER A 13 -6.12 2.59 21.18
N ALA A 14 -5.74 2.66 19.90
CA ALA A 14 -4.37 2.97 19.52
C ALA A 14 -4.04 4.44 19.80
N LYS A 15 -2.83 4.70 20.29
CA LYS A 15 -2.25 6.05 20.34
C LYS A 15 -1.66 6.35 18.96
N ILE A 16 -2.21 7.33 18.25
CA ILE A 16 -1.84 7.63 16.87
C ILE A 16 -1.49 9.10 16.74
N LEU A 17 -0.31 9.37 16.18
CA LEU A 17 0.09 10.67 15.66
C LEU A 17 -0.09 10.66 14.15
N LEU A 18 -0.84 11.61 13.61
CA LEU A 18 -1.08 11.74 12.17
C LEU A 18 -0.46 13.05 11.67
N TYR A 19 0.42 12.93 10.68
CA TYR A 19 0.87 14.07 9.89
C TYR A 19 0.31 13.91 8.47
N SER A 20 -0.71 14.70 8.13
CA SER A 20 -1.30 14.72 6.80
C SER A 20 -0.58 15.75 5.92
N VAL A 21 -0.12 15.30 4.74
CA VAL A 21 0.47 16.18 3.72
C VAL A 21 -0.57 16.55 2.67
N ASN A 22 -0.33 17.64 1.93
CA ASN A 22 -1.16 17.97 0.77
C ASN A 22 -0.83 16.99 -0.36
N PHE A 23 -1.82 16.18 -0.78
CA PHE A 23 -1.61 15.16 -1.81
C PHE A 23 -1.22 15.75 -3.16
N GLU A 24 -1.79 16.90 -3.55
CA GLU A 24 -1.47 17.57 -4.82
C GLU A 24 0.02 17.97 -4.91
N GLU A 25 0.63 18.42 -3.80
CA GLU A 25 2.06 18.73 -3.76
C GLU A 25 2.91 17.49 -4.04
N ILE A 26 2.57 16.37 -3.40
CA ILE A 26 3.30 15.09 -3.56
C ILE A 26 3.07 14.52 -4.97
N GLU A 27 1.84 14.55 -5.47
CA GLU A 27 1.52 14.06 -6.81
C GLU A 27 2.24 14.87 -7.90
N ASN A 28 2.27 16.19 -7.80
CA ASN A 28 3.01 17.06 -8.72
C ASN A 28 4.51 16.74 -8.75
N LEU A 29 5.10 16.41 -7.63
CA LEU A 29 6.51 15.97 -7.58
C LEU A 29 6.71 14.60 -8.22
N GLN A 30 5.78 13.65 -7.98
CA GLN A 30 5.80 12.33 -8.61
C GLN A 30 5.68 12.42 -10.14
N SER A 31 4.73 13.21 -10.65
CA SER A 31 4.48 13.36 -12.07
C SER A 31 5.64 14.05 -12.81
N GLN A 32 6.41 14.91 -12.13
CA GLN A 32 7.61 15.57 -12.62
C GLN A 32 8.91 14.76 -12.37
N ASP A 33 8.82 13.53 -11.84
CA ASP A 33 9.96 12.68 -11.46
C ASP A 33 10.89 13.30 -10.40
N LYS A 34 10.37 14.22 -9.58
CA LYS A 34 11.09 14.93 -8.51
C LYS A 34 11.05 14.17 -7.19
N TRP A 35 11.48 12.91 -7.24
CA TRP A 35 11.44 12.00 -6.08
C TRP A 35 12.26 12.49 -4.89
N GLN A 36 13.40 13.16 -5.15
CA GLN A 36 14.25 13.68 -4.09
C GLN A 36 13.57 14.80 -3.29
N GLU A 37 12.82 15.68 -3.98
CA GLU A 37 12.07 16.75 -3.30
C GLU A 37 10.93 16.15 -2.47
N ALA A 38 10.21 15.15 -3.00
CA ALA A 38 9.19 14.43 -2.27
C ALA A 38 9.77 13.71 -1.03
N ALA A 39 10.96 13.09 -1.15
CA ALA A 39 11.68 12.46 -0.04
C ALA A 39 12.02 13.48 1.06
N GLN A 40 12.49 14.67 0.69
CA GLN A 40 12.80 15.74 1.65
C GLN A 40 11.57 16.18 2.45
N ILE A 41 10.42 16.38 1.78
CA ILE A 41 9.15 16.75 2.43
C ILE A 41 8.76 15.66 3.44
N LEU A 42 8.72 14.40 3.00
CA LEU A 42 8.31 13.29 3.86
C LEU A 42 9.30 13.02 5.00
N THR A 43 10.60 13.24 4.78
CA THR A 43 11.62 13.19 5.84
C THR A 43 11.36 14.23 6.92
N GLN A 44 11.00 15.46 6.54
CA GLN A 44 10.65 16.49 7.54
C GLN A 44 9.38 16.12 8.32
N CYS A 45 8.41 15.50 7.68
CA CYS A 45 7.21 15.00 8.36
C CYS A 45 7.58 13.87 9.34
N ALA A 46 8.42 12.92 8.93
CA ALA A 46 8.88 11.81 9.76
C ALA A 46 9.66 12.30 11.00
N LYS A 47 10.56 13.26 10.84
CA LYS A 47 11.28 13.90 11.96
C LYS A 47 10.33 14.56 12.96
N LYS A 48 9.28 15.23 12.50
CA LYS A 48 8.28 15.84 13.39
C LYS A 48 7.51 14.78 14.19
N LEU A 49 7.16 13.65 13.56
CA LEU A 49 6.51 12.53 14.25
C LEU A 49 7.44 11.89 15.29
N GLU A 50 8.71 11.69 14.96
CA GLU A 50 9.73 11.20 15.89
C GLU A 50 9.88 12.14 17.09
N LEU A 51 10.03 13.45 16.86
CA LEU A 51 10.10 14.47 17.91
C LEU A 51 8.84 14.53 18.78
N ALA A 52 7.68 14.21 18.22
CA ALA A 52 6.43 14.12 18.96
C ALA A 52 6.28 12.82 19.77
N GLY A 53 7.30 11.94 19.75
CA GLY A 53 7.35 10.72 20.55
C GLY A 53 6.76 9.48 19.89
N ALA A 54 6.68 9.42 18.57
CA ALA A 54 6.35 8.19 17.87
C ALA A 54 7.42 7.13 18.08
N ASN A 55 7.02 5.86 18.30
CA ASN A 55 7.93 4.73 18.44
C ASN A 55 8.29 4.08 17.11
N PHE A 56 7.39 4.18 16.14
CA PHE A 56 7.58 3.76 14.76
C PHE A 56 6.67 4.57 13.83
N ILE A 57 6.93 4.51 12.55
CA ILE A 57 6.17 5.21 11.52
C ILE A 57 5.60 4.23 10.51
N ILE A 58 4.44 4.55 9.92
CA ILE A 58 3.93 3.98 8.69
C ILE A 58 3.78 5.08 7.63
N ILE A 59 4.15 4.76 6.40
CA ILE A 59 3.86 5.60 5.24
C ILE A 59 2.54 5.09 4.65
N ALA A 60 1.44 5.84 4.85
CA ALA A 60 0.09 5.40 4.53
C ALA A 60 -0.21 5.44 3.00
N THR A 61 0.74 5.06 2.17
CA THR A 61 0.63 4.96 0.71
C THR A 61 1.67 3.98 0.16
N ASN A 62 1.36 3.29 -0.93
CA ASN A 62 2.32 2.35 -1.54
C ASN A 62 3.41 3.08 -2.33
N THR A 63 3.05 4.05 -3.17
CA THR A 63 3.96 4.72 -4.11
C THR A 63 5.14 5.40 -3.41
N MET A 64 4.91 6.05 -2.28
CA MET A 64 5.97 6.78 -1.58
C MET A 64 6.99 5.88 -0.88
N HIS A 65 6.78 4.57 -0.82
CA HIS A 65 7.83 3.62 -0.44
C HIS A 65 9.00 3.59 -1.44
N LYS A 66 8.86 4.21 -2.60
CA LYS A 66 9.98 4.44 -3.53
C LYS A 66 11.12 5.26 -2.89
N VAL A 67 10.78 6.14 -1.96
CA VAL A 67 11.75 6.98 -1.22
C VAL A 67 11.91 6.55 0.25
N PHE A 68 11.59 5.28 0.53
CA PHE A 68 11.67 4.72 1.88
C PHE A 68 13.06 4.83 2.49
N ASP A 69 14.10 4.45 1.74
CA ASP A 69 15.48 4.42 2.23
C ASP A 69 15.96 5.81 2.63
N GLU A 70 15.64 6.83 1.83
CA GLU A 70 16.00 8.22 2.12
C GLU A 70 15.32 8.74 3.39
N ILE A 71 14.06 8.37 3.63
CA ILE A 71 13.35 8.76 4.85
C ILE A 71 13.95 8.02 6.05
N GLN A 72 14.12 6.69 5.96
CA GLN A 72 14.60 5.85 7.05
C GLN A 72 16.02 6.24 7.51
N GLN A 73 16.91 6.61 6.59
CA GLN A 73 18.27 7.04 6.91
C GLN A 73 18.33 8.36 7.71
N ASN A 74 17.26 9.12 7.75
CA ASN A 74 17.19 10.43 8.37
C ASN A 74 16.42 10.48 9.69
N ILE A 75 15.96 9.34 10.20
CA ILE A 75 15.25 9.17 11.48
C ILE A 75 15.81 7.95 12.23
N ASN A 76 15.63 7.90 13.54
CA ASN A 76 16.14 6.80 14.37
C ASN A 76 15.09 5.73 14.66
N ILE A 77 13.80 6.06 14.55
CA ILE A 77 12.71 5.12 14.76
C ILE A 77 12.42 4.32 13.48
N PRO A 78 11.99 3.06 13.57
CA PRO A 78 11.74 2.25 12.39
C PRO A 78 10.50 2.71 11.62
N ILE A 79 10.56 2.55 10.29
CA ILE A 79 9.39 2.62 9.43
C ILE A 79 8.94 1.20 9.09
N LEU A 80 7.68 0.86 9.35
CA LEU A 80 7.11 -0.40 8.89
C LEU A 80 6.85 -0.31 7.39
N HIS A 81 7.48 -1.19 6.61
CA HIS A 81 7.41 -1.14 5.15
C HIS A 81 6.17 -1.90 4.65
N ILE A 82 5.26 -1.23 3.92
CA ILE A 82 3.99 -1.79 3.46
C ILE A 82 4.14 -3.06 2.61
N ALA A 83 5.18 -3.16 1.77
CA ALA A 83 5.43 -4.36 0.98
C ALA A 83 5.94 -5.54 1.84
N LYS A 84 6.69 -5.28 2.93
CA LYS A 84 7.08 -6.32 3.89
C LYS A 84 5.87 -6.83 4.67
N SER A 85 4.99 -5.94 5.12
CA SER A 85 3.71 -6.32 5.75
C SER A 85 2.86 -7.17 4.77
N SER A 86 2.81 -6.77 3.51
CA SER A 86 2.12 -7.52 2.45
C SER A 86 2.74 -8.92 2.25
N ALA A 87 4.06 -9.02 2.16
CA ALA A 87 4.77 -10.31 2.01
C ALA A 87 4.46 -11.25 3.17
N LYS A 88 4.47 -10.73 4.40
CA LYS A 88 4.11 -11.50 5.61
C LYS A 88 2.69 -12.06 5.52
N ALA A 89 1.72 -11.25 5.12
CA ALA A 89 0.32 -11.69 4.96
C ALA A 89 0.19 -12.73 3.85
N LEU A 90 0.88 -12.56 2.71
CA LEU A 90 0.86 -13.52 1.62
C LEU A 90 1.47 -14.88 2.02
N LYS A 91 2.55 -14.88 2.80
CA LYS A 91 3.16 -16.10 3.34
C LYS A 91 2.24 -16.85 4.30
N GLN A 92 1.50 -16.15 5.16
CA GLN A 92 0.52 -16.75 6.06
C GLN A 92 -0.58 -17.50 5.30
N GLU A 93 -0.92 -17.03 4.10
CA GLU A 93 -1.90 -17.64 3.20
C GLU A 93 -1.27 -18.60 2.16
N ASN A 94 0.04 -18.89 2.27
CA ASN A 94 0.81 -19.74 1.33
C ASN A 94 0.74 -19.27 -0.13
N ILE A 95 0.66 -17.94 -0.35
CA ILE A 95 0.64 -17.36 -1.70
C ILE A 95 2.07 -17.08 -2.17
N GLN A 96 2.49 -17.78 -3.21
CA GLN A 96 3.83 -17.65 -3.83
C GLN A 96 3.80 -16.90 -5.18
N LYS A 97 2.60 -16.61 -5.72
CA LYS A 97 2.45 -15.94 -7.00
C LYS A 97 1.25 -14.99 -6.93
N ILE A 98 1.51 -13.68 -7.00
CA ILE A 98 0.52 -12.63 -6.75
C ILE A 98 0.37 -11.71 -7.96
N GLY A 99 -0.85 -11.33 -8.31
CA GLY A 99 -1.14 -10.22 -9.21
C GLY A 99 -0.99 -8.89 -8.47
N LEU A 100 -0.36 -7.89 -9.07
CA LEU A 100 -0.14 -6.58 -8.47
C LEU A 100 -0.93 -5.50 -9.21
N LEU A 101 -1.85 -4.83 -8.50
CA LEU A 101 -2.59 -3.67 -8.97
C LEU A 101 -2.27 -2.45 -8.10
N GLY A 102 -1.91 -1.34 -8.72
CA GLY A 102 -1.55 -0.10 -8.03
C GLY A 102 -1.35 1.04 -9.02
N THR A 103 -0.68 2.11 -8.60
CA THR A 103 -0.28 3.15 -9.54
C THR A 103 0.71 2.60 -10.57
N LYS A 104 0.84 3.29 -11.70
CA LYS A 104 1.85 2.95 -12.71
C LYS A 104 3.24 2.76 -12.07
N TYR A 105 3.63 3.62 -11.14
CA TYR A 105 4.93 3.52 -10.45
C TYR A 105 5.08 2.20 -9.69
N THR A 106 4.07 1.80 -8.92
CA THR A 106 4.07 0.55 -8.14
C THR A 106 4.11 -0.69 -9.03
N MET A 107 3.39 -0.67 -10.16
CA MET A 107 3.34 -1.82 -11.07
C MET A 107 4.58 -1.94 -11.96
N THR A 108 5.21 -0.83 -12.38
CA THR A 108 6.32 -0.86 -13.36
C THR A 108 7.70 -0.80 -12.72
N GLN A 109 7.86 -0.09 -11.60
CA GLN A 109 9.17 0.09 -10.96
C GLN A 109 9.47 -1.03 -9.95
N ASP A 110 10.74 -1.17 -9.57
CA ASP A 110 11.18 -2.33 -8.79
C ASP A 110 11.07 -2.16 -7.27
N PHE A 111 10.95 -0.94 -6.77
CA PHE A 111 10.97 -0.65 -5.32
C PHE A 111 9.95 -1.47 -4.52
N TYR A 112 8.80 -1.79 -5.09
CA TYR A 112 7.78 -2.59 -4.44
C TYR A 112 7.95 -4.10 -4.75
N LYS A 113 8.10 -4.43 -6.04
CA LYS A 113 8.21 -5.82 -6.51
C LYS A 113 9.41 -6.53 -5.89
N LYS A 114 10.56 -5.83 -5.79
CA LYS A 114 11.79 -6.37 -5.21
C LYS A 114 11.57 -6.91 -3.80
N MET A 115 10.84 -6.17 -2.95
CA MET A 115 10.53 -6.60 -1.58
C MET A 115 9.73 -7.90 -1.53
N LEU A 116 8.82 -8.14 -2.47
CA LEU A 116 8.05 -9.39 -2.58
C LEU A 116 8.92 -10.53 -3.11
N ILE A 117 9.76 -10.26 -4.12
CA ILE A 117 10.65 -11.24 -4.75
C ILE A 117 11.71 -11.74 -3.76
N GLU A 118 12.27 -10.86 -2.93
CA GLU A 118 13.21 -11.21 -1.85
C GLU A 118 12.59 -12.17 -0.82
N GLU A 119 11.26 -12.13 -0.70
CA GLU A 119 10.47 -13.03 0.15
C GLU A 119 9.95 -14.29 -0.58
N ASN A 120 10.51 -14.59 -1.77
CA ASN A 120 10.15 -15.71 -2.64
C ASN A 120 8.71 -15.67 -3.17
N ILE A 121 8.15 -14.46 -3.37
CA ILE A 121 6.83 -14.24 -3.94
C ILE A 121 6.99 -13.68 -5.35
N SER A 122 6.56 -14.46 -6.35
CA SER A 122 6.55 -14.02 -7.75
C SER A 122 5.42 -13.02 -7.99
N VAL A 123 5.73 -11.93 -8.71
CA VAL A 123 4.78 -10.86 -9.01
C VAL A 123 4.41 -10.87 -10.47
N ILE A 124 3.11 -10.85 -10.76
CA ILE A 124 2.55 -10.67 -12.11
C ILE A 124 1.92 -9.28 -12.17
N THR A 125 2.31 -8.49 -13.17
CA THR A 125 1.66 -7.21 -13.49
C THR A 125 0.75 -7.35 -14.71
N PRO A 126 -0.24 -6.45 -14.85
CA PRO A 126 -1.05 -6.36 -16.06
C PRO A 126 -0.21 -6.04 -17.31
N SER A 127 -0.82 -6.07 -18.50
CA SER A 127 -0.22 -5.53 -19.72
C SER A 127 -0.09 -4.00 -19.63
N ASP A 128 0.74 -3.39 -20.48
CA ASP A 128 0.92 -1.93 -20.51
C ASP A 128 -0.39 -1.18 -20.72
N GLU A 129 -1.28 -1.72 -21.56
CA GLU A 129 -2.63 -1.17 -21.78
C GLU A 129 -3.47 -1.22 -20.50
N ASP A 130 -3.48 -2.37 -19.84
CA ASP A 130 -4.22 -2.56 -18.57
C ASP A 130 -3.62 -1.73 -17.43
N ILE A 131 -2.30 -1.56 -17.38
CA ILE A 131 -1.61 -0.66 -16.43
C ILE A 131 -2.10 0.77 -16.60
N LYS A 132 -2.22 1.24 -17.87
CA LYS A 132 -2.75 2.57 -18.14
C LYS A 132 -4.18 2.72 -17.64
N ILE A 133 -5.06 1.74 -17.91
CA ILE A 133 -6.46 1.73 -17.45
C ILE A 133 -6.52 1.82 -15.92
N VAL A 134 -5.76 0.96 -15.23
CA VAL A 134 -5.71 0.94 -13.76
C VAL A 134 -5.27 2.30 -13.20
N ASN A 135 -4.18 2.85 -13.75
CA ASN A 135 -3.63 4.13 -13.30
C ASN A 135 -4.59 5.31 -13.57
N ASP A 136 -5.20 5.36 -14.73
CA ASP A 136 -6.15 6.42 -15.11
C ASP A 136 -7.38 6.40 -14.17
N ILE A 137 -7.93 5.22 -13.85
CA ILE A 137 -9.04 5.08 -12.92
C ILE A 137 -8.63 5.54 -11.51
N ILE A 138 -7.43 5.18 -11.03
CA ILE A 138 -6.94 5.64 -9.72
C ILE A 138 -6.97 7.16 -9.63
N PHE A 139 -6.29 7.86 -10.55
CA PHE A 139 -6.10 9.31 -10.45
C PHE A 139 -7.32 10.13 -10.90
N ASN A 140 -8.06 9.66 -11.91
CA ASN A 140 -9.18 10.43 -12.48
C ASN A 140 -10.52 10.17 -11.78
N GLU A 141 -10.64 9.05 -11.05
CA GLU A 141 -11.89 8.66 -10.38
C GLU A 141 -11.67 8.41 -8.88
N LEU A 142 -10.94 7.36 -8.50
CA LEU A 142 -10.87 6.91 -7.12
C LEU A 142 -10.27 7.96 -6.16
N CYS A 143 -9.20 8.64 -6.55
CA CYS A 143 -8.60 9.74 -5.76
C CYS A 143 -9.54 10.95 -5.61
N LYS A 144 -10.59 11.04 -6.44
CA LYS A 144 -11.63 12.08 -6.36
C LYS A 144 -12.89 11.59 -5.65
N GLY A 145 -12.88 10.36 -5.13
CA GLY A 145 -14.03 9.74 -4.47
C GLY A 145 -15.11 9.24 -5.43
N GLU A 146 -14.81 9.15 -6.73
CA GLU A 146 -15.74 8.63 -7.74
C GLU A 146 -15.60 7.12 -7.87
N ILE A 147 -16.68 6.38 -7.63
CA ILE A 147 -16.75 4.92 -7.77
C ILE A 147 -17.75 4.61 -8.88
N LYS A 148 -17.25 4.10 -10.03
CA LYS A 148 -18.03 3.82 -11.22
C LYS A 148 -18.14 2.33 -11.49
N GLN A 149 -19.32 1.85 -11.89
CA GLN A 149 -19.55 0.44 -12.19
C GLN A 149 -18.71 -0.02 -13.40
N ASP A 150 -18.61 0.80 -14.45
CA ASP A 150 -17.79 0.49 -15.64
C ASP A 150 -16.32 0.31 -15.29
N SER A 151 -15.81 1.12 -14.36
CA SER A 151 -14.42 1.03 -13.87
C SER A 151 -14.21 -0.24 -13.04
N LYS A 152 -15.21 -0.64 -12.26
CA LYS A 152 -15.21 -1.92 -11.53
C LYS A 152 -15.14 -3.10 -12.48
N GLU A 153 -15.92 -3.11 -13.54
CA GLU A 153 -15.94 -4.18 -14.56
C GLU A 153 -14.57 -4.29 -15.27
N LYS A 154 -13.93 -3.16 -15.60
CA LYS A 154 -12.57 -3.15 -16.15
C LYS A 154 -11.57 -3.78 -15.19
N TYR A 155 -11.62 -3.42 -13.90
CA TYR A 155 -10.76 -4.01 -12.89
C TYR A 155 -10.98 -5.52 -12.75
N LEU A 156 -12.23 -5.99 -12.73
CA LEU A 156 -12.54 -7.41 -12.63
C LEU A 156 -12.03 -8.19 -13.84
N ASN A 157 -12.11 -7.62 -15.04
CA ASN A 157 -11.54 -8.22 -16.24
C ASN A 157 -10.00 -8.30 -16.16
N ILE A 158 -9.33 -7.26 -15.67
CA ILE A 158 -7.88 -7.26 -15.46
C ILE A 158 -7.48 -8.30 -14.40
N ILE A 159 -8.23 -8.41 -13.31
CA ILE A 159 -8.03 -9.43 -12.27
C ILE A 159 -8.14 -10.84 -12.87
N LYS A 160 -9.14 -11.08 -13.72
CA LYS A 160 -9.30 -12.35 -14.42
C LYS A 160 -8.08 -12.67 -15.30
N LYS A 161 -7.60 -11.70 -16.09
CA LYS A 161 -6.36 -11.89 -16.89
C LYS A 161 -5.14 -12.23 -16.02
N LEU A 162 -5.00 -11.62 -14.86
CA LEU A 162 -3.92 -11.95 -13.91
C LEU A 162 -4.06 -13.39 -13.39
N GLN A 163 -5.28 -13.82 -13.08
CA GLN A 163 -5.58 -15.20 -12.68
C GLN A 163 -5.23 -16.21 -13.78
N GLU A 164 -5.57 -15.91 -15.04
CA GLU A 164 -5.24 -16.72 -16.20
C GLU A 164 -3.71 -16.85 -16.41
N LYS A 165 -2.93 -15.80 -16.06
CA LYS A 165 -1.47 -15.82 -16.00
C LYS A 165 -0.92 -16.60 -14.79
N GLY A 166 -1.78 -17.16 -13.96
CA GLY A 166 -1.44 -18.03 -12.83
C GLY A 166 -1.31 -17.34 -11.48
N ALA A 167 -1.78 -16.09 -11.32
CA ALA A 167 -1.88 -15.46 -10.01
C ALA A 167 -2.78 -16.27 -9.07
N LYS A 168 -2.38 -16.44 -7.81
CA LYS A 168 -3.14 -17.14 -6.77
C LYS A 168 -3.89 -16.17 -5.84
N GLY A 169 -3.64 -14.88 -6.00
CA GLY A 169 -4.29 -13.76 -5.34
C GLY A 169 -3.98 -12.47 -6.08
N VAL A 170 -4.63 -11.39 -5.70
CA VAL A 170 -4.35 -10.04 -6.21
C VAL A 170 -4.10 -9.11 -5.03
N LEU A 171 -2.99 -8.38 -5.08
CA LEU A 171 -2.59 -7.37 -4.12
C LEU A 171 -3.05 -6.01 -4.62
N LEU A 172 -3.95 -5.37 -3.87
CA LEU A 172 -4.41 -4.01 -4.13
C LEU A 172 -3.41 -3.02 -3.51
N ALA A 173 -2.38 -2.67 -4.29
CA ALA A 173 -1.29 -1.81 -3.85
C ALA A 173 -1.55 -0.33 -4.18
N CYS A 174 -2.77 0.11 -3.94
CA CYS A 174 -3.21 1.49 -3.88
C CYS A 174 -4.38 1.58 -2.90
N THR A 175 -4.35 2.55 -2.02
CA THR A 175 -5.29 2.67 -0.89
C THR A 175 -6.75 2.80 -1.33
N GLU A 176 -6.98 3.34 -2.51
CA GLU A 176 -8.29 3.61 -3.07
C GLU A 176 -8.92 2.42 -3.80
N ILE A 177 -8.13 1.44 -4.28
CA ILE A 177 -8.67 0.30 -5.05
C ILE A 177 -9.63 -0.52 -4.18
N GLY A 178 -9.38 -0.61 -2.87
CA GLY A 178 -10.26 -1.29 -1.92
C GLY A 178 -11.66 -0.68 -1.80
N LEU A 179 -11.86 0.58 -2.26
CA LEU A 179 -13.18 1.21 -2.36
C LEU A 179 -13.98 0.69 -3.57
N LEU A 180 -13.30 0.25 -4.62
CA LEU A 180 -13.90 -0.24 -5.86
C LEU A 180 -14.05 -1.76 -5.88
N ILE A 181 -13.04 -2.48 -5.42
CA ILE A 181 -12.93 -3.95 -5.49
C ILE A 181 -12.86 -4.51 -4.08
N SER A 182 -13.75 -5.45 -3.79
CA SER A 182 -13.82 -6.21 -2.54
C SER A 182 -13.59 -7.71 -2.77
N LYS A 183 -13.38 -8.45 -1.69
CA LYS A 183 -13.27 -9.92 -1.72
C LYS A 183 -14.53 -10.64 -2.25
N ASN A 184 -15.68 -9.96 -2.24
CA ASN A 184 -16.95 -10.54 -2.70
C ASN A 184 -17.17 -10.38 -4.21
N ASP A 185 -16.33 -9.62 -4.90
CA ASP A 185 -16.49 -9.30 -6.31
C ASP A 185 -15.79 -10.32 -7.24
N THR A 186 -14.99 -11.21 -6.67
CA THR A 186 -14.19 -12.18 -7.44
C THR A 186 -13.91 -13.44 -6.64
N ASN A 187 -13.60 -14.54 -7.32
CA ASN A 187 -13.27 -15.83 -6.72
C ASN A 187 -11.76 -15.94 -6.35
N ILE A 188 -10.92 -15.05 -6.84
CA ILE A 188 -9.49 -15.01 -6.47
C ILE A 188 -9.33 -14.25 -5.13
N LYS A 189 -8.37 -14.67 -4.30
CA LYS A 189 -8.08 -13.98 -3.03
C LYS A 189 -7.64 -12.54 -3.27
N ILE A 190 -8.26 -11.60 -2.57
CA ILE A 190 -7.92 -10.17 -2.59
C ILE A 190 -7.17 -9.81 -1.31
N PHE A 191 -6.05 -9.12 -1.47
CA PHE A 191 -5.19 -8.61 -0.41
C PHE A 191 -5.15 -7.09 -0.49
N ASP A 192 -5.78 -6.42 0.46
CA ASP A 192 -5.75 -4.95 0.57
C ASP A 192 -4.55 -4.53 1.41
N THR A 193 -3.60 -3.84 0.77
CA THR A 193 -2.35 -3.41 1.42
C THR A 193 -2.59 -2.41 2.54
N SER A 194 -3.63 -1.58 2.45
CA SER A 194 -3.97 -0.59 3.48
C SER A 194 -4.41 -1.28 4.77
N LEU A 195 -5.31 -2.26 4.63
CA LEU A 195 -5.78 -3.05 5.77
C LEU A 195 -4.65 -3.89 6.36
N ILE A 196 -3.86 -4.57 5.52
CA ILE A 196 -2.74 -5.40 5.96
C ILE A 196 -1.72 -4.54 6.73
N HIS A 197 -1.36 -3.37 6.21
CA HIS A 197 -0.39 -2.48 6.84
C HIS A 197 -0.90 -1.92 8.17
N ALA A 198 -2.17 -1.53 8.23
CA ALA A 198 -2.81 -1.07 9.47
C ALA A 198 -2.87 -2.16 10.55
N LEU A 199 -3.15 -3.42 10.16
CA LEU A 199 -3.15 -4.55 11.09
C LEU A 199 -1.73 -4.91 11.55
N ASP A 200 -0.73 -4.85 10.68
CA ASP A 200 0.67 -5.08 11.05
C ASP A 200 1.16 -3.99 12.01
N ALA A 201 0.81 -2.72 11.77
CA ALA A 201 1.10 -1.62 12.68
C ALA A 201 0.41 -1.80 14.05
N ALA A 202 -0.84 -2.27 14.07
CA ALA A 202 -1.52 -2.58 15.32
C ALA A 202 -0.84 -3.73 16.09
N ASN A 203 -0.38 -4.76 15.37
CA ASN A 203 0.36 -5.86 15.98
C ASN A 203 1.73 -5.41 16.51
N GLU A 204 2.42 -4.52 15.79
CA GLU A 204 3.69 -3.93 16.25
C GLU A 204 3.51 -3.16 17.55
N ALA A 205 2.48 -2.30 17.62
CA ALA A 205 2.16 -1.53 18.81
C ALA A 205 1.76 -2.37 20.04
N LEU A 206 1.47 -3.66 19.85
CA LEU A 206 1.08 -4.58 20.93
C LEU A 206 2.20 -5.54 21.34
N LYS A 207 3.40 -5.45 20.75
CA LYS A 207 4.51 -6.39 21.06
C LYS A 207 5.03 -6.23 22.50
N ASP A 208 4.99 -5.02 23.02
CA ASP A 208 5.56 -4.67 24.31
C ASP A 208 4.51 -4.56 25.43
N LEU A 209 3.27 -5.03 25.16
CA LEU A 209 2.15 -5.11 26.11
C LEU A 209 1.86 -6.55 26.52
#